data_30d49dfd79ab45351e1646afb7763736
#
_entry.id   30d49dfd79ab45351e1646afb7763736
#
_cell.length_a   1.000
_cell.length_b   1.000
_cell.length_c   1.000
_cell.angle_alpha   90.00
_cell.angle_beta   90.00
_cell.angle_gamma   90.00
#
_symmetry.space_group_name_H-M   'P 1'
#
loop_
_entity.id
_entity.type
_entity.pdbx_description
1 polymer ?
#
loop_
_entity_poly.entity_id
_entity_poly.type
_entity_poly.pdbx_seq_one_letter_code
_entity_poly.pdbx_strand_id
1 'polypeptide(L)'
;MPDPVAGWHVGGTGFTQRVAPDDLRVFMRVCPERPIARGATLFHAGDPATHLHVVASGQVKLVAPTPDGRERIVAVCGPGDFFGEAFVEGDGRYRVDAVALSDAATCPMSREDYRRLALHAPGFVLAFTQILAGNLFGCRDQLARVESPIRARVAEVLLAQSRRFGQEDGGGWWRLDTELRHDDVAGMVPATRVSVTSAIASLRSAGVLEGTRGRYRLHHDGLAAAAEDLDA
;
A
#
# COMPACT_ATOMS: atom_id res chain seq x y z
N MET A 1 29.73 4.22 -14.04
CA MET A 1 29.01 3.37 -13.08
C MET A 1 27.54 3.63 -13.28
N PRO A 2 26.66 2.62 -13.40
CA PRO A 2 25.24 2.88 -13.47
C PRO A 2 24.80 3.62 -12.20
N ASP A 3 23.87 4.55 -12.37
CA ASP A 3 23.28 5.30 -11.27
C ASP A 3 22.58 4.30 -10.33
N PRO A 4 23.01 4.17 -9.07
CA PRO A 4 22.41 3.21 -8.13
C PRO A 4 20.92 3.52 -7.84
N VAL A 5 20.41 4.69 -8.20
CA VAL A 5 19.02 5.10 -8.03
C VAL A 5 18.14 4.72 -9.23
N ALA A 6 18.73 4.30 -10.36
CA ALA A 6 18.03 4.07 -11.63
C ALA A 6 17.01 2.91 -11.61
N GLY A 7 17.01 2.05 -10.60
CA GLY A 7 16.02 0.97 -10.42
C GLY A 7 14.86 1.30 -9.49
N TRP A 8 14.97 2.35 -8.69
CA TRP A 8 13.94 2.75 -7.73
C TRP A 8 12.97 3.71 -8.40
N HIS A 9 11.76 3.23 -8.68
CA HIS A 9 10.70 4.10 -9.20
C HIS A 9 10.34 5.16 -8.14
N VAL A 10 10.91 6.35 -8.30
CA VAL A 10 10.71 7.54 -7.43
C VAL A 10 9.34 8.19 -7.75
N GLY A 11 8.32 7.41 -7.95
CA GLY A 11 6.97 7.90 -8.24
C GLY A 11 6.04 7.66 -7.06
N GLY A 12 5.98 8.59 -6.11
CA GLY A 12 5.05 8.47 -5.00
C GLY A 12 5.50 9.20 -3.74
N THR A 13 4.67 9.20 -2.73
CA THR A 13 4.92 9.77 -1.39
C THR A 13 5.87 8.91 -0.53
N GLY A 14 6.63 8.03 -1.17
CA GLY A 14 7.50 7.06 -0.53
C GLY A 14 8.69 7.65 0.22
N PHE A 15 9.37 6.80 0.98
CA PHE A 15 10.49 7.18 1.83
C PHE A 15 11.66 7.80 1.04
N THR A 16 11.89 7.36 -0.20
CA THR A 16 13.00 7.87 -1.04
C THR A 16 12.94 9.37 -1.30
N GLN A 17 11.75 9.97 -1.26
CA GLN A 17 11.56 11.43 -1.39
C GLN A 17 11.79 12.18 -0.06
N ARG A 18 11.78 11.49 1.06
CA ARG A 18 11.92 12.06 2.42
C ARG A 18 13.33 11.95 2.95
N VAL A 19 14.20 11.18 2.29
CA VAL A 19 15.57 10.89 2.73
C VAL A 19 16.55 11.69 1.88
N ALA A 20 17.54 12.31 2.53
CA ALA A 20 18.60 13.01 1.82
C ALA A 20 19.38 12.04 0.91
N PRO A 21 19.92 12.51 -0.26
CA PRO A 21 20.61 11.64 -1.20
C PRO A 21 21.79 10.85 -0.59
N ASP A 22 22.47 11.41 0.41
CA ASP A 22 23.58 10.75 1.10
C ASP A 22 23.09 9.59 1.96
N ASP A 23 22.03 9.79 2.75
CA ASP A 23 21.40 8.75 3.57
C ASP A 23 20.80 7.65 2.68
N LEU A 24 20.22 8.02 1.54
CA LEU A 24 19.70 7.07 0.56
C LEU A 24 20.82 6.18 -0.01
N ARG A 25 22.00 6.74 -0.29
CA ARG A 25 23.16 5.95 -0.74
C ARG A 25 23.63 4.95 0.32
N VAL A 26 23.61 5.33 1.59
CA VAL A 26 23.93 4.41 2.70
C VAL A 26 22.91 3.29 2.77
N PHE A 27 21.62 3.63 2.71
CA PHE A 27 20.52 2.66 2.69
C PHE A 27 20.70 1.62 1.56
N MET A 28 20.92 2.06 0.32
CA MET A 28 21.04 1.17 -0.83
C MET A 28 22.22 0.18 -0.75
N ARG A 29 23.26 0.51 0.03
CA ARG A 29 24.41 -0.40 0.24
C ARG A 29 24.09 -1.55 1.22
N VAL A 30 23.19 -1.33 2.16
CA VAL A 30 22.85 -2.33 3.19
C VAL A 30 21.58 -3.09 2.85
N CYS A 31 20.89 -2.72 1.78
CA CYS A 31 19.56 -3.19 1.46
C CYS A 31 19.49 -3.78 0.04
N PRO A 32 19.98 -5.00 -0.20
CA PRO A 32 19.90 -5.66 -1.49
C PRO A 32 18.44 -6.01 -1.83
N GLU A 33 18.02 -5.68 -3.05
CA GLU A 33 16.70 -6.04 -3.55
C GLU A 33 16.57 -7.55 -3.73
N ARG A 34 15.44 -8.09 -3.35
CA ARG A 34 15.06 -9.49 -3.54
C ARG A 34 13.79 -9.57 -4.37
N PRO A 35 13.83 -10.22 -5.54
CA PRO A 35 12.65 -10.42 -6.37
C PRO A 35 11.68 -11.39 -5.71
N ILE A 36 10.39 -11.14 -5.90
CA ILE A 36 9.29 -11.92 -5.35
C ILE A 36 8.25 -12.08 -6.44
N ALA A 37 7.91 -13.32 -6.76
CA ALA A 37 6.89 -13.62 -7.75
C ALA A 37 5.49 -13.27 -7.23
N ARG A 38 4.61 -12.85 -8.13
CA ARG A 38 3.19 -12.62 -7.83
C ARG A 38 2.56 -13.81 -7.10
N GLY A 39 1.82 -13.52 -6.05
CA GLY A 39 1.13 -14.51 -5.22
C GLY A 39 2.02 -15.19 -4.18
N ALA A 40 3.35 -14.96 -4.20
CA ALA A 40 4.23 -15.50 -3.17
C ALA A 40 4.02 -14.77 -1.84
N THR A 41 4.06 -15.53 -0.74
CA THR A 41 4.01 -15.02 0.62
C THR A 41 5.41 -14.76 1.14
N LEU A 42 5.64 -13.57 1.68
CA LEU A 42 6.92 -13.17 2.25
C LEU A 42 7.06 -13.65 3.69
N PHE A 43 5.99 -13.52 4.45
CA PHE A 43 5.86 -14.00 5.83
C PHE A 43 4.39 -14.15 6.21
N HIS A 44 4.12 -14.96 7.23
CA HIS A 44 2.79 -15.16 7.78
C HIS A 44 2.59 -14.45 9.11
N ALA A 45 1.34 -14.12 9.43
CA ALA A 45 0.96 -13.68 10.77
C ALA A 45 1.38 -14.74 11.81
N GLY A 46 2.03 -14.29 12.86
CA GLY A 46 2.59 -15.18 13.90
C GLY A 46 4.06 -15.57 13.69
N ASP A 47 4.62 -15.41 12.50
CA ASP A 47 6.05 -15.62 12.27
C ASP A 47 6.88 -14.62 13.08
N PRO A 48 8.12 -14.98 13.52
CA PRO A 48 9.02 -14.03 14.16
C PRO A 48 9.32 -12.84 13.24
N ALA A 49 9.11 -11.63 13.73
CA ALA A 49 9.38 -10.41 12.97
C ALA A 49 10.87 -10.08 12.96
N THR A 50 11.61 -10.72 12.05
CA THR A 50 13.06 -10.60 11.95
C THR A 50 13.55 -9.50 11.02
N HIS A 51 12.71 -9.05 10.10
CA HIS A 51 13.04 -8.05 9.08
C HIS A 51 11.95 -6.99 8.95
N LEU A 52 12.39 -5.76 8.74
CA LEU A 52 11.60 -4.69 8.14
C LEU A 52 11.78 -4.75 6.62
N HIS A 53 10.71 -4.58 5.86
CA HIS A 53 10.77 -4.63 4.41
C HIS A 53 10.47 -3.26 3.80
N VAL A 54 11.18 -2.93 2.74
CA VAL A 54 10.89 -1.79 1.87
C VAL A 54 10.55 -2.31 0.49
N VAL A 55 9.45 -1.85 -0.10
CA VAL A 55 9.12 -2.21 -1.49
C VAL A 55 10.02 -1.43 -2.43
N ALA A 56 10.78 -2.11 -3.28
CA ALA A 56 11.59 -1.51 -4.33
C ALA A 56 10.80 -1.35 -5.63
N SER A 57 10.01 -2.39 -5.99
CA SER A 57 9.14 -2.37 -7.17
C SER A 57 7.93 -3.28 -6.97
N GLY A 58 6.89 -3.10 -7.78
CA GLY A 58 5.65 -3.88 -7.69
C GLY A 58 4.81 -3.52 -6.47
N GLN A 59 3.94 -4.44 -6.06
CA GLN A 59 2.98 -4.22 -4.97
C GLN A 59 2.91 -5.45 -4.05
N VAL A 60 2.77 -5.20 -2.74
CA VAL A 60 2.58 -6.21 -1.69
C VAL A 60 1.31 -5.87 -0.92
N LYS A 61 0.39 -6.82 -0.77
CA LYS A 61 -0.79 -6.68 0.10
C LYS A 61 -0.49 -7.23 1.48
N LEU A 62 -0.95 -6.51 2.51
CA LEU A 62 -0.94 -6.95 3.89
C LEU A 62 -2.32 -7.46 4.28
N VAL A 63 -2.40 -8.70 4.73
CA VAL A 63 -3.66 -9.41 4.97
C VAL A 63 -3.76 -9.78 6.44
N ALA A 64 -4.77 -9.25 7.14
CA ALA A 64 -5.06 -9.66 8.50
C ALA A 64 -5.90 -10.95 8.49
N PRO A 65 -5.53 -11.97 9.27
CA PRO A 65 -6.36 -13.15 9.45
C PRO A 65 -7.67 -12.77 10.15
N THR A 66 -8.79 -13.26 9.64
CA THR A 66 -10.10 -13.05 10.25
C THR A 66 -10.64 -14.37 10.82
N PRO A 67 -11.43 -14.35 11.92
CA PRO A 67 -11.96 -15.56 12.52
C PRO A 67 -12.85 -16.40 11.59
N ASP A 68 -13.47 -15.76 10.59
CA ASP A 68 -14.33 -16.40 9.59
C ASP A 68 -13.55 -16.90 8.36
N GLY A 69 -12.21 -16.82 8.38
CA GLY A 69 -11.33 -17.28 7.31
C GLY A 69 -11.33 -16.41 6.07
N ARG A 70 -11.92 -15.22 6.10
CA ARG A 70 -11.83 -14.27 5.00
C ARG A 70 -10.52 -13.51 5.05
N GLU A 71 -10.02 -13.11 3.89
CA GLU A 71 -8.89 -12.19 3.80
C GLU A 71 -9.37 -10.75 4.03
N ARG A 72 -8.80 -10.08 5.03
CA ARG A 72 -8.96 -8.65 5.22
C ARG A 72 -7.68 -7.94 4.83
N ILE A 73 -7.68 -7.24 3.70
CA ILE A 73 -6.54 -6.45 3.26
C ILE A 73 -6.52 -5.15 4.07
N VAL A 74 -5.50 -5.00 4.90
CA VAL A 74 -5.32 -3.83 5.76
C VAL A 74 -4.46 -2.76 5.10
N ALA A 75 -3.62 -3.14 4.13
CA ALA A 75 -2.83 -2.19 3.34
C ALA A 75 -2.40 -2.81 2.00
N VAL A 76 -2.14 -1.95 1.01
CA VAL A 76 -1.35 -2.26 -0.19
C VAL A 76 -0.13 -1.36 -0.18
N CYS A 77 1.04 -1.99 -0.14
CA CYS A 77 2.34 -1.33 -0.15
C CYS A 77 2.89 -1.31 -1.58
N GLY A 78 3.36 -0.16 -2.01
CA GLY A 78 4.04 0.05 -3.29
C GLY A 78 5.46 0.61 -3.10
N PRO A 79 6.15 0.97 -4.20
CA PRO A 79 7.54 1.42 -4.13
C PRO A 79 7.78 2.53 -3.12
N GLY A 80 8.75 2.32 -2.22
CA GLY A 80 9.09 3.22 -1.12
C GLY A 80 8.26 3.06 0.15
N ASP A 81 7.29 2.15 0.19
CA ASP A 81 6.56 1.85 1.42
C ASP A 81 7.30 0.83 2.28
N PHE A 82 7.10 0.95 3.60
CA PHE A 82 7.58 0.02 4.59
C PHE A 82 6.48 -0.91 5.07
N PHE A 83 6.84 -2.15 5.40
CA PHE A 83 5.97 -3.09 6.08
C PHE A 83 6.77 -4.08 6.93
N GLY A 84 6.10 -4.76 7.86
CA GLY A 84 6.77 -5.64 8.83
C GLY A 84 7.29 -4.88 10.04
N GLU A 85 6.68 -3.77 10.40
CA GLU A 85 7.06 -2.86 11.48
C GLU A 85 7.06 -3.51 12.88
N ALA A 86 6.37 -4.64 13.08
CA ALA A 86 6.46 -5.45 14.30
C ALA A 86 7.90 -5.84 14.66
N PHE A 87 8.79 -5.84 13.68
CA PHE A 87 10.23 -5.96 13.81
C PHE A 87 10.83 -5.00 14.87
N VAL A 88 10.27 -3.79 15.04
CA VAL A 88 10.76 -2.79 16.01
C VAL A 88 10.49 -3.20 17.45
N GLU A 89 9.48 -4.06 17.70
CA GLU A 89 9.09 -4.54 19.02
C GLU A 89 10.08 -5.53 19.66
N GLY A 90 11.24 -5.78 19.05
CA GLY A 90 12.26 -6.67 19.63
C GLY A 90 12.00 -8.15 19.31
N ASP A 91 11.27 -8.86 20.11
CA ASP A 91 10.81 -10.25 19.92
C ASP A 91 9.41 -10.35 19.34
N GLY A 92 8.97 -9.27 18.70
CA GLY A 92 7.65 -9.16 18.05
C GLY A 92 7.42 -10.23 16.99
N ARG A 93 6.14 -10.47 16.71
CA ARG A 93 5.68 -11.35 15.64
C ARG A 93 4.91 -10.53 14.61
N TYR A 94 5.02 -10.90 13.34
CA TYR A 94 4.19 -10.29 12.31
C TYR A 94 2.70 -10.49 12.65
N ARG A 95 1.91 -9.45 12.48
CA ARG A 95 0.48 -9.45 12.83
C ARG A 95 -0.42 -9.68 11.63
N VAL A 96 0.17 -9.70 10.42
CA VAL A 96 -0.48 -9.85 9.13
C VAL A 96 0.36 -10.77 8.25
N ASP A 97 -0.25 -11.37 7.23
CA ASP A 97 0.46 -11.98 6.13
C ASP A 97 0.91 -10.89 5.16
N ALA A 98 2.07 -11.06 4.53
CA ALA A 98 2.51 -10.22 3.42
C ALA A 98 2.58 -11.03 2.13
N VAL A 99 1.78 -10.66 1.14
CA VAL A 99 1.64 -11.40 -0.13
C VAL A 99 1.89 -10.47 -1.31
N ALA A 100 2.73 -10.88 -2.23
CA ALA A 100 3.00 -10.13 -3.46
C ALA A 100 1.73 -10.06 -4.34
N LEU A 101 1.23 -8.86 -4.58
CA LEU A 101 0.04 -8.61 -5.41
C LEU A 101 0.40 -8.62 -6.91
N SER A 102 1.61 -8.19 -7.25
CA SER A 102 2.23 -8.30 -8.57
C SER A 102 3.61 -8.94 -8.45
N ASP A 103 4.31 -9.17 -9.55
CA ASP A 103 5.75 -9.35 -9.49
C ASP A 103 6.36 -8.11 -8.82
N ALA A 104 7.18 -8.33 -7.80
CA ALA A 104 7.68 -7.30 -6.93
C ALA A 104 9.15 -7.52 -6.57
N ALA A 105 9.80 -6.50 -6.06
CA ALA A 105 11.06 -6.63 -5.37
C ALA A 105 10.98 -5.91 -4.02
N THR A 106 11.52 -6.52 -2.99
CA THR A 106 11.61 -5.91 -1.67
C THR A 106 13.04 -5.94 -1.16
N CYS A 107 13.33 -5.03 -0.25
CA CYS A 107 14.56 -4.96 0.49
C CYS A 107 14.27 -5.39 1.94
N PRO A 108 14.59 -6.63 2.32
CA PRO A 108 14.53 -7.07 3.70
C PRO A 108 15.70 -6.50 4.48
N MET A 109 15.41 -5.78 5.55
CA MET A 109 16.38 -5.14 6.43
C MET A 109 16.39 -5.82 7.78
N SER A 110 17.54 -6.35 8.17
CA SER A 110 17.73 -6.96 9.49
C SER A 110 17.82 -5.90 10.61
N ARG A 111 17.72 -6.32 11.87
CA ARG A 111 17.92 -5.42 13.02
C ARG A 111 19.31 -4.79 13.04
N GLU A 112 20.32 -5.52 12.57
CA GLU A 112 21.68 -5.01 12.49
C GLU A 112 21.79 -3.92 11.43
N ASP A 113 21.20 -4.14 10.24
CA ASP A 113 21.17 -3.15 9.17
C ASP A 113 20.40 -1.89 9.59
N TYR A 114 19.26 -2.05 10.29
CA TYR A 114 18.50 -0.92 10.82
C TYR A 114 19.34 -0.10 11.83
N ARG A 115 20.08 -0.78 12.74
CA ARG A 115 20.97 -0.09 13.69
C ARG A 115 22.10 0.65 12.97
N ARG A 116 22.70 0.05 11.94
CA ARG A 116 23.72 0.72 11.12
C ARG A 116 23.16 1.96 10.44
N LEU A 117 21.95 1.87 9.88
CA LEU A 117 21.29 3.03 9.28
C LEU A 117 20.98 4.11 10.31
N ALA A 118 20.52 3.75 11.50
CA ALA A 118 20.27 4.72 12.58
C ALA A 118 21.51 5.53 12.96
N LEU A 119 22.70 4.91 12.87
CA LEU A 119 23.96 5.57 13.20
C LEU A 119 24.55 6.39 12.03
N HIS A 120 24.40 5.91 10.80
CA HIS A 120 25.11 6.46 9.64
C HIS A 120 24.22 7.17 8.62
N ALA A 121 22.90 7.04 8.76
CA ALA A 121 21.88 7.65 7.90
C ALA A 121 20.65 8.02 8.75
N PRO A 122 20.77 8.95 9.72
CA PRO A 122 19.68 9.26 10.66
C PRO A 122 18.40 9.77 9.96
N GLY A 123 18.53 10.38 8.78
CA GLY A 123 17.38 10.78 7.95
C GLY A 123 16.49 9.61 7.53
N PHE A 124 17.04 8.40 7.43
CA PHE A 124 16.27 7.17 7.21
C PHE A 124 15.30 6.91 8.37
N VAL A 125 15.78 6.97 9.62
CA VAL A 125 14.95 6.71 10.80
C VAL A 125 13.87 7.79 10.94
N LEU A 126 14.21 9.04 10.65
CA LEU A 126 13.24 10.14 10.65
C LEU A 126 12.15 9.91 9.60
N ALA A 127 12.51 9.56 8.37
CA ALA A 127 11.55 9.25 7.31
C ALA A 127 10.66 8.04 7.68
N PHE A 128 11.22 6.98 8.24
CA PHE A 128 10.48 5.84 8.74
C PHE A 128 9.47 6.23 9.81
N THR A 129 9.88 7.05 10.79
CA THR A 129 9.00 7.56 11.85
C THR A 129 7.85 8.39 11.28
N GLN A 130 8.12 9.25 10.29
CA GLN A 130 7.09 10.07 9.62
C GLN A 130 6.08 9.19 8.87
N ILE A 131 6.53 8.10 8.23
CA ILE A 131 5.65 7.16 7.53
C ILE A 131 4.79 6.40 8.55
N LEU A 132 5.36 5.92 9.66
CA LEU A 132 4.59 5.28 10.73
C LEU A 132 3.52 6.21 11.31
N ALA A 133 3.86 7.48 11.55
CA ALA A 133 2.89 8.47 12.02
C ALA A 133 1.76 8.66 10.98
N GLY A 134 2.10 8.78 9.69
CA GLY A 134 1.11 8.88 8.62
C GLY A 134 0.19 7.66 8.54
N ASN A 135 0.73 6.44 8.65
CA ASN A 135 -0.06 5.22 8.68
C ASN A 135 -1.01 5.18 9.89
N LEU A 136 -0.53 5.62 11.07
CA LEU A 136 -1.36 5.67 12.28
C LEU A 136 -2.54 6.65 12.11
N PHE A 137 -2.31 7.84 11.55
CA PHE A 137 -3.39 8.80 11.25
C PHE A 137 -4.37 8.22 10.23
N GLY A 138 -3.89 7.62 9.14
CA GLY A 138 -4.73 6.95 8.15
C GLY A 138 -5.61 5.85 8.74
N CYS A 139 -5.09 5.04 9.66
CA CYS A 139 -5.89 4.04 10.39
C CYS A 139 -7.00 4.68 11.24
N ARG A 140 -6.71 5.80 11.91
CA ARG A 140 -7.72 6.53 12.70
C ARG A 140 -8.84 7.10 11.82
N ASP A 141 -8.48 7.67 10.67
CA ASP A 141 -9.45 8.19 9.71
C ASP A 141 -10.34 7.08 9.15
N GLN A 142 -9.78 5.91 8.85
CA GLN A 142 -10.57 4.74 8.41
C GLN A 142 -11.55 4.26 9.49
N LEU A 143 -11.13 4.26 10.76
CA LEU A 143 -12.01 3.88 11.87
C LEU A 143 -13.18 4.85 12.04
N ALA A 144 -12.97 6.14 11.82
CA ALA A 144 -14.02 7.16 11.89
C ALA A 144 -15.08 7.00 10.78
N ARG A 145 -14.77 6.29 9.68
CA ARG A 145 -15.65 6.14 8.50
C ARG A 145 -16.27 4.75 8.35
N VAL A 146 -16.22 3.90 9.37
CA VAL A 146 -16.72 2.51 9.30
C VAL A 146 -18.22 2.45 9.00
N GLU A 147 -19.00 3.46 9.40
CA GLU A 147 -20.46 3.53 9.22
C GLU A 147 -20.90 4.08 7.86
N SER A 148 -19.98 4.55 7.02
CA SER A 148 -20.31 5.09 5.70
C SER A 148 -20.86 4.01 4.76
N PRO A 149 -21.75 4.36 3.80
CA PRO A 149 -22.28 3.43 2.79
C PRO A 149 -21.17 2.69 2.04
N ILE A 150 -21.44 1.45 1.61
CA ILE A 150 -20.45 0.63 0.90
C ILE A 150 -19.95 1.33 -0.36
N ARG A 151 -20.85 2.03 -1.09
CA ARG A 151 -20.51 2.79 -2.30
C ARG A 151 -19.48 3.89 -1.99
N ALA A 152 -19.67 4.65 -0.91
CA ALA A 152 -18.75 5.70 -0.48
C ALA A 152 -17.37 5.11 -0.10
N ARG A 153 -17.34 4.03 0.68
CA ARG A 153 -16.10 3.36 1.07
C ARG A 153 -15.34 2.75 -0.12
N VAL A 154 -16.05 2.20 -1.11
CA VAL A 154 -15.43 1.71 -2.36
C VAL A 154 -14.87 2.86 -3.17
N ALA A 155 -15.58 3.99 -3.29
CA ALA A 155 -15.09 5.19 -3.96
C ALA A 155 -13.80 5.72 -3.28
N GLU A 156 -13.78 5.78 -1.95
CA GLU A 156 -12.61 6.20 -1.17
C GLU A 156 -11.40 5.29 -1.40
N VAL A 157 -11.58 3.96 -1.34
CA VAL A 157 -10.49 3.00 -1.61
C VAL A 157 -9.94 3.18 -3.02
N LEU A 158 -10.79 3.28 -4.04
CA LEU A 158 -10.35 3.46 -5.41
C LEU A 158 -9.63 4.81 -5.61
N LEU A 159 -10.13 5.88 -4.99
CA LEU A 159 -9.50 7.19 -5.00
C LEU A 159 -8.11 7.17 -4.32
N ALA A 160 -8.00 6.51 -3.16
CA ALA A 160 -6.73 6.36 -2.46
C ALA A 160 -5.71 5.54 -3.28
N GLN A 161 -6.16 4.45 -3.92
CA GLN A 161 -5.29 3.64 -4.78
C GLN A 161 -4.84 4.42 -6.02
N SER A 162 -5.73 5.20 -6.65
CA SER A 162 -5.36 5.98 -7.84
C SER A 162 -4.40 7.12 -7.53
N ARG A 163 -4.53 7.76 -6.36
CA ARG A 163 -3.57 8.79 -5.90
C ARG A 163 -2.17 8.22 -5.65
N ARG A 164 -2.09 6.96 -5.26
CA ARG A 164 -0.81 6.30 -4.95
C ARG A 164 -0.17 5.63 -6.16
N PHE A 165 -0.96 5.02 -7.03
CA PHE A 165 -0.48 4.12 -8.08
C PHE A 165 -1.01 4.47 -9.47
N GLY A 166 -1.90 5.44 -9.57
CA GLY A 166 -2.49 5.89 -10.84
C GLY A 166 -1.60 6.87 -11.59
N GLN A 167 -1.96 7.09 -12.84
CA GLN A 167 -1.36 8.08 -13.73
C GLN A 167 -2.45 9.03 -14.20
N GLU A 168 -2.17 10.33 -14.19
CA GLU A 168 -3.09 11.34 -14.68
C GLU A 168 -3.33 11.13 -16.20
N ASP A 169 -4.62 11.17 -16.60
CA ASP A 169 -5.08 10.90 -17.96
C ASP A 169 -5.86 12.11 -18.55
N GLY A 170 -5.67 13.28 -17.94
CA GLY A 170 -6.28 14.56 -18.36
C GLY A 170 -7.72 14.74 -17.94
N GLY A 171 -8.18 16.00 -17.83
CA GLY A 171 -9.57 16.36 -17.52
C GLY A 171 -10.10 15.83 -16.18
N GLY A 172 -9.25 15.69 -15.16
CA GLY A 172 -9.63 15.14 -13.86
C GLY A 172 -9.71 13.60 -13.81
N TRP A 173 -9.39 12.94 -14.94
CA TRP A 173 -9.33 11.49 -15.02
C TRP A 173 -7.94 10.95 -14.68
N TRP A 174 -7.93 9.79 -14.04
CA TRP A 174 -6.73 9.04 -13.68
C TRP A 174 -6.87 7.59 -14.14
N ARG A 175 -5.83 7.06 -14.75
CA ARG A 175 -5.73 5.65 -15.08
C ARG A 175 -5.08 4.90 -13.94
N LEU A 176 -5.76 3.87 -13.44
CA LEU A 176 -5.26 2.95 -12.45
C LEU A 176 -5.20 1.55 -13.05
N ASP A 177 -4.00 1.12 -13.41
CA ASP A 177 -3.70 -0.25 -13.79
C ASP A 177 -3.25 -1.00 -12.53
N THR A 178 -4.12 -1.83 -11.97
CA THR A 178 -3.86 -2.54 -10.72
C THR A 178 -4.18 -4.02 -10.88
N GLU A 179 -3.48 -4.85 -10.10
CA GLU A 179 -3.78 -6.27 -9.99
C GLU A 179 -4.92 -6.57 -8.99
N LEU A 180 -5.51 -5.52 -8.38
CA LEU A 180 -6.63 -5.65 -7.44
C LEU A 180 -7.87 -6.21 -8.13
N ARG A 181 -8.38 -7.30 -7.57
CA ARG A 181 -9.66 -7.90 -7.94
C ARG A 181 -10.77 -7.35 -7.07
N HIS A 182 -12.03 -7.60 -7.43
CA HIS A 182 -13.17 -7.22 -6.59
C HIS A 182 -13.12 -7.89 -5.20
N ASP A 183 -12.51 -9.08 -5.10
CA ASP A 183 -12.28 -9.75 -3.81
C ASP A 183 -11.26 -8.98 -2.96
N ASP A 184 -10.20 -8.44 -3.58
CA ASP A 184 -9.22 -7.62 -2.87
C ASP A 184 -9.85 -6.31 -2.39
N VAL A 185 -10.67 -5.65 -3.22
CA VAL A 185 -11.43 -4.46 -2.81
C VAL A 185 -12.41 -4.80 -1.68
N ALA A 186 -13.07 -5.97 -1.74
CA ALA A 186 -13.96 -6.44 -0.67
C ALA A 186 -13.21 -6.73 0.65
N GLY A 187 -11.95 -7.13 0.55
CA GLY A 187 -11.06 -7.27 1.71
C GLY A 187 -10.65 -5.91 2.32
N MET A 188 -10.52 -4.86 1.50
CA MET A 188 -10.20 -3.50 1.96
C MET A 188 -11.41 -2.78 2.56
N VAL A 189 -12.58 -3.02 1.99
CA VAL A 189 -13.86 -2.49 2.46
C VAL A 189 -14.57 -3.64 3.16
N PRO A 190 -14.89 -3.59 4.47
CA PRO A 190 -15.62 -4.66 5.15
C PRO A 190 -16.98 -4.93 4.49
N ALA A 191 -16.98 -5.67 3.39
CA ALA A 191 -18.13 -5.90 2.52
C ALA A 191 -18.00 -7.26 1.82
N THR A 192 -19.08 -7.74 1.20
CA THR A 192 -19.03 -8.91 0.34
C THR A 192 -18.56 -8.52 -1.07
N ARG A 193 -17.98 -9.47 -1.81
CA ARG A 193 -17.64 -9.28 -3.23
C ARG A 193 -18.86 -8.82 -4.05
N VAL A 194 -20.04 -9.34 -3.75
CA VAL A 194 -21.28 -8.96 -4.45
C VAL A 194 -21.60 -7.49 -4.22
N SER A 195 -21.53 -7.03 -2.97
CA SER A 195 -21.75 -5.63 -2.59
C SER A 195 -20.75 -4.69 -3.26
N VAL A 196 -19.46 -5.07 -3.30
CA VAL A 196 -18.41 -4.31 -4.01
C VAL A 196 -18.69 -4.26 -5.51
N THR A 197 -19.10 -5.38 -6.12
CA THR A 197 -19.44 -5.41 -7.55
C THR A 197 -20.61 -4.48 -7.86
N SER A 198 -21.62 -4.45 -7.00
CA SER A 198 -22.78 -3.54 -7.12
C SER A 198 -22.35 -2.07 -6.97
N ALA A 199 -21.50 -1.76 -5.97
CA ALA A 199 -21.00 -0.41 -5.76
C ALA A 199 -20.16 0.08 -6.96
N ILE A 200 -19.29 -0.75 -7.51
CA ILE A 200 -18.52 -0.45 -8.73
C ILE A 200 -19.45 -0.21 -9.93
N ALA A 201 -20.50 -1.01 -10.09
CA ALA A 201 -21.50 -0.80 -11.15
C ALA A 201 -22.24 0.54 -10.98
N SER A 202 -22.60 0.90 -9.75
CA SER A 202 -23.23 2.20 -9.43
C SER A 202 -22.30 3.37 -9.76
N LEU A 203 -21.02 3.32 -9.39
CA LEU A 203 -20.03 4.35 -9.72
C LEU A 203 -19.84 4.50 -11.24
N ARG A 204 -19.90 3.39 -12.01
CA ARG A 204 -19.89 3.45 -13.47
C ARG A 204 -21.13 4.12 -14.03
N SER A 205 -22.30 3.77 -13.52
CA SER A 205 -23.57 4.37 -13.96
C SER A 205 -23.62 5.87 -13.67
N ALA A 206 -22.94 6.31 -12.61
CA ALA A 206 -22.74 7.73 -12.29
C ALA A 206 -21.68 8.43 -13.16
N GLY A 207 -21.00 7.70 -14.06
CA GLY A 207 -19.99 8.26 -14.97
C GLY A 207 -18.69 8.70 -14.31
N VAL A 208 -18.41 8.25 -13.07
CA VAL A 208 -17.18 8.60 -12.33
C VAL A 208 -16.12 7.50 -12.38
N LEU A 209 -16.46 6.35 -12.95
CA LEU A 209 -15.60 5.19 -13.12
C LEU A 209 -15.84 4.51 -14.46
N GLU A 210 -14.76 4.21 -15.19
CA GLU A 210 -14.75 3.44 -16.43
C GLU A 210 -13.82 2.23 -16.30
N GLY A 211 -13.93 1.28 -17.24
CA GLY A 211 -13.05 0.12 -17.31
C GLY A 211 -13.46 -1.05 -16.42
N THR A 212 -12.68 -2.13 -16.42
CA THR A 212 -13.00 -3.40 -15.74
C THR A 212 -11.73 -4.14 -15.32
N ARG A 213 -11.85 -5.11 -14.39
CA ARG A 213 -10.81 -6.10 -14.06
C ARG A 213 -9.45 -5.49 -13.70
N GLY A 214 -9.45 -4.47 -12.84
CA GLY A 214 -8.22 -3.83 -12.38
C GLY A 214 -7.65 -2.78 -13.34
N ARG A 215 -8.27 -2.56 -14.49
CA ARG A 215 -7.97 -1.46 -15.40
C ARG A 215 -9.08 -0.43 -15.32
N TYR A 216 -8.87 0.58 -14.51
CA TYR A 216 -9.87 1.60 -14.22
C TYR A 216 -9.42 2.95 -14.73
N ARG A 217 -10.38 3.72 -15.22
CA ARG A 217 -10.30 5.16 -15.42
C ARG A 217 -11.22 5.82 -14.40
N LEU A 218 -10.70 6.72 -13.60
CA LEU A 218 -11.32 7.23 -12.38
C LEU A 218 -11.35 8.76 -12.46
N HIS A 219 -12.54 9.35 -12.35
CA HIS A 219 -12.68 10.80 -12.26
C HIS A 219 -12.53 11.22 -10.79
N HIS A 220 -11.44 11.89 -10.44
CA HIS A 220 -11.07 12.15 -9.04
C HIS A 220 -12.11 12.98 -8.30
N ASP A 221 -12.58 14.10 -8.86
CA ASP A 221 -13.58 14.95 -8.20
C ASP A 221 -14.92 14.22 -8.04
N GLY A 222 -15.33 13.43 -9.05
CA GLY A 222 -16.54 12.64 -8.98
C GLY A 222 -16.46 11.52 -7.94
N LEU A 223 -15.29 10.86 -7.82
CA LEU A 223 -15.08 9.86 -6.77
C LEU A 223 -14.99 10.49 -5.38
N ALA A 224 -14.37 11.67 -5.26
CA ALA A 224 -14.33 12.39 -3.98
C ALA A 224 -15.75 12.75 -3.52
N ALA A 225 -16.59 13.29 -4.41
CA ALA A 225 -18.00 13.55 -4.11
C ALA A 225 -18.76 12.27 -3.73
N ALA A 226 -18.53 11.16 -4.45
CA ALA A 226 -19.17 9.88 -4.12
C ALA A 226 -18.68 9.25 -2.79
N ALA A 227 -17.47 9.60 -2.34
CA ALA A 227 -16.94 9.18 -1.04
C ALA A 227 -17.50 9.99 0.14
N GLU A 228 -17.96 11.22 -0.13
CA GLU A 228 -18.61 12.10 0.85
C GLU A 228 -20.13 11.92 0.91
N ASP A 229 -20.71 11.22 -0.06
CA ASP A 229 -22.14 10.95 -0.13
C ASP A 229 -22.54 9.88 0.91
N LEU A 230 -23.09 10.35 2.03
CA LEU A 230 -23.53 9.51 3.15
C LEU A 230 -24.97 9.01 3.01
N ASP A 231 -25.71 9.48 2.00
CA ASP A 231 -27.12 9.17 1.77
C ASP A 231 -27.33 8.13 0.66
N ALA A 232 -26.27 7.58 0.08
CA ALA A 232 -26.30 6.70 -1.11
C ALA A 232 -26.28 5.19 -0.79
#